data_8bdec2fad875da1a30cf8e9cb1a45319
#
_entry.id   8bdec2fad875da1a30cf8e9cb1a45319
#
_cell.length_a   1.000
_cell.length_b   1.000
_cell.length_c   1.000
_cell.angle_alpha   90.00
_cell.angle_beta   90.00
_cell.angle_gamma   90.00
#
_symmetry.space_group_name_H-M   'P 1'
#
loop_
_entity.id
_entity.type
_entity.pdbx_description
1 polymer ?
#
loop_
_entity_poly.entity_id
_entity_poly.type
_entity_poly.pdbx_seq_one_letter_code
_entity_poly.pdbx_strand_id
1 'polypeptide(L)'
;MKVMIKVFSVFVFLVMAVSCATTPGTLTEKYNLDNDLEAIDRITAHRVSSWEQVDNQSIILRANWNDYYLLVLRQPINRMVSGLSIGISSTVYITSGYDRIVVNDTPFTEYYVIDKIYKLKGKEQAEEIKERLRKEID
;
A
#
# COMPACT_ATOMS: atom_id res chain seq x y z
N MET A 1 -33.47 -42.91 -20.69
CA MET A 1 -32.23 -43.09 -19.88
C MET A 1 -30.98 -42.48 -20.51
N LYS A 2 -30.72 -42.71 -21.78
CA LYS A 2 -29.48 -42.16 -22.43
C LYS A 2 -29.43 -40.62 -22.55
N VAL A 3 -30.57 -39.94 -22.62
CA VAL A 3 -30.65 -38.46 -22.73
C VAL A 3 -30.40 -37.77 -21.38
N MET A 4 -30.88 -38.35 -20.28
CA MET A 4 -30.67 -37.78 -18.94
C MET A 4 -29.19 -37.82 -18.48
N ILE A 5 -28.48 -38.85 -18.86
CA ILE A 5 -27.04 -38.97 -18.52
C ILE A 5 -26.19 -37.94 -19.25
N LYS A 6 -26.57 -37.57 -20.50
CA LYS A 6 -25.87 -36.52 -21.26
C LYS A 6 -26.12 -35.12 -20.69
N VAL A 7 -27.30 -34.83 -20.19
CA VAL A 7 -27.64 -33.53 -19.58
C VAL A 7 -26.92 -33.39 -18.24
N PHE A 8 -26.81 -34.45 -17.46
CA PHE A 8 -26.08 -34.39 -16.18
C PHE A 8 -24.59 -34.22 -16.37
N SER A 9 -24.00 -34.81 -17.42
CA SER A 9 -22.58 -34.63 -17.73
C SER A 9 -22.22 -33.20 -18.17
N VAL A 10 -23.14 -32.52 -18.88
CA VAL A 10 -22.92 -31.11 -19.29
C VAL A 10 -23.04 -30.16 -18.09
N PHE A 11 -23.91 -30.46 -17.12
CA PHE A 11 -24.10 -29.63 -15.95
C PHE A 11 -22.90 -29.71 -14.97
N VAL A 12 -22.28 -30.88 -14.85
CA VAL A 12 -21.07 -31.06 -14.02
C VAL A 12 -19.86 -30.34 -14.62
N PHE A 13 -19.78 -30.19 -15.94
CA PHE A 13 -18.68 -29.46 -16.59
C PHE A 13 -18.79 -27.94 -16.46
N LEU A 14 -20.00 -27.40 -16.25
CA LEU A 14 -20.22 -25.95 -16.12
C LEU A 14 -19.87 -25.40 -14.74
N VAL A 15 -19.74 -26.25 -13.71
CA VAL A 15 -19.46 -25.83 -12.33
C VAL A 15 -17.94 -25.69 -12.05
N MET A 16 -17.09 -26.22 -12.92
CA MET A 16 -15.62 -26.17 -12.73
C MET A 16 -14.95 -24.88 -13.23
N ALA A 17 -15.70 -23.90 -13.75
CA ALA A 17 -15.15 -22.67 -14.32
C ALA A 17 -15.13 -21.48 -13.34
N VAL A 18 -15.41 -21.69 -12.04
CA VAL A 18 -15.10 -20.68 -11.01
C VAL A 18 -13.67 -20.87 -10.55
N SER A 19 -12.74 -20.65 -11.47
CA SER A 19 -11.34 -20.45 -11.12
C SER A 19 -11.26 -19.10 -10.43
N CYS A 20 -10.99 -19.10 -9.13
CA CYS A 20 -10.59 -17.92 -8.39
C CYS A 20 -9.35 -17.34 -9.06
N ALA A 21 -9.55 -16.35 -9.92
CA ALA A 21 -8.46 -15.48 -10.36
C ALA A 21 -8.06 -14.65 -9.14
N THR A 22 -7.16 -15.16 -8.34
CA THR A 22 -6.45 -14.37 -7.34
C THR A 22 -5.58 -13.40 -8.12
N THR A 23 -6.07 -12.18 -8.30
CA THR A 23 -5.28 -11.11 -8.92
C THR A 23 -4.15 -10.76 -7.96
N PRO A 24 -2.88 -11.03 -8.31
CA PRO A 24 -1.76 -10.63 -7.46
C PRO A 24 -1.67 -9.10 -7.50
N GLY A 25 -1.79 -8.47 -6.35
CA GLY A 25 -1.52 -7.03 -6.21
C GLY A 25 -2.72 -6.15 -5.89
N THR A 26 -3.86 -6.70 -5.53
CA THR A 26 -4.94 -5.86 -4.98
C THR A 26 -4.54 -5.42 -3.58
N LEU A 27 -4.37 -4.10 -3.40
CA LEU A 27 -4.25 -3.52 -2.06
C LEU A 27 -5.40 -4.02 -1.20
N THR A 28 -5.10 -4.35 0.05
CA THR A 28 -6.13 -4.69 1.02
C THR A 28 -7.13 -3.54 1.09
N GLU A 29 -8.42 -3.84 1.19
CA GLU A 29 -9.52 -2.85 1.24
C GLU A 29 -9.26 -1.74 2.28
N LYS A 30 -8.56 -2.07 3.35
CA LYS A 30 -8.06 -1.16 4.38
C LYS A 30 -7.35 0.09 3.82
N TYR A 31 -6.59 -0.05 2.74
CA TYR A 31 -5.81 1.04 2.15
C TYR A 31 -6.48 1.69 0.94
N ASN A 32 -7.72 1.31 0.64
CA ASN A 32 -8.53 1.99 -0.37
C ASN A 32 -9.23 3.20 0.26
N LEU A 33 -8.48 4.29 0.41
CA LEU A 33 -8.93 5.54 1.03
C LEU A 33 -9.33 6.60 0.00
N ASP A 34 -9.55 6.21 -1.26
CA ASP A 34 -9.84 7.12 -2.37
C ASP A 34 -11.12 7.96 -2.15
N ASN A 35 -12.04 7.50 -1.29
CA ASN A 35 -13.25 8.26 -0.95
C ASN A 35 -13.02 9.30 0.16
N ASP A 36 -12.01 9.12 0.98
CA ASP A 36 -11.75 9.94 2.17
C ASP A 36 -10.56 10.88 1.98
N LEU A 37 -9.61 10.49 1.14
CA LEU A 37 -8.34 11.17 0.94
C LEU A 37 -8.09 11.48 -0.54
N GLU A 38 -7.35 12.53 -0.79
CA GLU A 38 -6.90 12.91 -2.13
C GLU A 38 -5.74 12.01 -2.56
N ALA A 39 -6.02 11.08 -3.48
CA ALA A 39 -4.98 10.28 -4.12
C ALA A 39 -4.20 11.14 -5.11
N ILE A 40 -2.88 11.04 -5.06
CA ILE A 40 -1.97 11.74 -5.99
C ILE A 40 -0.95 10.76 -6.56
N ASP A 41 -0.52 11.00 -7.79
CA ASP A 41 0.47 10.15 -8.45
C ASP A 41 1.90 10.50 -8.08
N ARG A 42 2.13 11.75 -7.66
CA ARG A 42 3.48 12.28 -7.46
C ARG A 42 3.55 13.32 -6.36
N ILE A 43 4.59 13.22 -5.55
CA ILE A 43 4.99 14.26 -4.60
C ILE A 43 6.18 14.99 -5.20
N THR A 44 6.12 16.32 -5.23
CA THR A 44 7.29 17.17 -5.47
C THR A 44 7.86 17.56 -4.10
N ALA A 45 8.81 16.78 -3.63
CA ALA A 45 9.45 17.03 -2.33
C ALA A 45 10.88 17.49 -2.53
N HIS A 46 11.14 18.76 -2.26
CA HIS A 46 12.51 19.26 -2.22
C HIS A 46 13.26 18.79 -0.98
N ARG A 47 12.53 18.43 0.07
CA ARG A 47 13.11 17.94 1.32
C ARG A 47 12.11 17.07 2.08
N VAL A 48 12.52 15.86 2.39
CA VAL A 48 11.84 14.99 3.37
C VAL A 48 12.33 15.43 4.76
N SER A 49 11.39 15.83 5.61
CA SER A 49 11.68 16.34 6.96
C SER A 49 11.64 15.23 8.01
N SER A 50 10.67 14.34 7.89
CA SER A 50 10.51 13.19 8.79
C SER A 50 9.59 12.15 8.17
N TRP A 51 9.61 10.96 8.76
CA TRP A 51 8.71 9.87 8.40
C TRP A 51 8.32 9.09 9.66
N GLU A 52 7.18 8.43 9.61
CA GLU A 52 6.71 7.56 10.67
C GLU A 52 6.01 6.34 10.06
N GLN A 53 6.40 5.15 10.50
CA GLN A 53 5.69 3.93 10.14
C GLN A 53 4.37 3.88 10.90
N VAL A 54 3.26 3.76 10.17
CA VAL A 54 1.91 3.65 10.74
C VAL A 54 1.60 2.22 11.09
N ASP A 55 1.80 1.34 10.11
CA ASP A 55 1.66 -0.10 10.25
C ASP A 55 2.67 -0.83 9.32
N ASN A 56 2.48 -2.12 9.12
CA ASN A 56 3.40 -2.90 8.29
C ASN A 56 3.35 -2.56 6.79
N GLN A 57 2.38 -1.78 6.33
CA GLN A 57 2.21 -1.47 4.90
C GLN A 57 2.03 0.02 4.62
N SER A 58 2.04 0.86 5.63
CA SER A 58 1.85 2.30 5.46
C SER A 58 2.82 3.15 6.28
N ILE A 59 3.20 4.28 5.69
CA ILE A 59 4.15 5.23 6.24
C ILE A 59 3.59 6.64 6.05
N ILE A 60 3.60 7.46 7.09
CA ILE A 60 3.38 8.91 6.97
C ILE A 60 4.71 9.58 6.71
N LEU A 61 4.76 10.34 5.62
CA LEU A 61 5.89 11.16 5.21
C LEU A 61 5.56 12.63 5.44
N ARG A 62 6.47 13.35 6.07
CA ARG A 62 6.42 14.81 6.14
C ARG A 62 7.48 15.40 5.21
N ALA A 63 7.05 16.25 4.28
CA ALA A 63 7.91 16.91 3.33
C ALA A 63 7.71 18.43 3.38
N ASN A 64 8.67 19.19 2.85
CA ASN A 64 8.57 20.66 2.67
C ASN A 64 8.04 21.43 3.90
N TRP A 65 8.46 21.08 5.11
CA TRP A 65 8.05 21.65 6.40
C TRP A 65 6.70 21.20 6.93
N ASN A 66 5.63 21.26 6.14
CA ASN A 66 4.29 21.03 6.66
C ASN A 66 3.37 20.24 5.72
N ASP A 67 3.93 19.65 4.67
CA ASP A 67 3.20 18.77 3.77
C ASP A 67 3.23 17.34 4.29
N TYR A 68 2.07 16.75 4.50
CA TYR A 68 1.92 15.38 4.99
C TYR A 68 1.35 14.49 3.91
N TYR A 69 1.90 13.30 3.80
CA TYR A 69 1.48 12.29 2.82
C TYR A 69 1.42 10.92 3.48
N LEU A 70 0.40 10.15 3.14
CA LEU A 70 0.34 8.73 3.45
C LEU A 70 0.85 7.95 2.25
N LEU A 71 1.92 7.20 2.44
CA LEU A 71 2.46 6.27 1.46
C LEU A 71 1.95 4.87 1.79
N VAL A 72 1.29 4.22 0.84
CA VAL A 72 0.86 2.83 0.94
C VAL A 72 1.78 1.98 0.09
N LEU A 73 2.37 0.96 0.70
CA LEU A 73 3.32 0.08 0.04
C LEU A 73 2.59 -1.09 -0.64
N ARG A 74 3.14 -1.57 -1.74
CA ARG A 74 2.59 -2.72 -2.48
C ARG A 74 2.63 -4.01 -1.69
N GLN A 75 3.63 -4.17 -0.85
CA GLN A 75 3.83 -5.32 0.02
C GLN A 75 4.18 -4.89 1.44
N PRO A 76 3.79 -5.66 2.46
CA PRO A 76 4.08 -5.33 3.84
C PRO A 76 5.57 -5.41 4.16
N ILE A 77 6.01 -4.53 5.05
CA ILE A 77 7.32 -4.61 5.70
C ILE A 77 7.18 -5.62 6.85
N ASN A 78 7.94 -6.70 6.80
CA ASN A 78 7.79 -7.81 7.74
C ASN A 78 8.36 -7.51 9.14
N ARG A 79 8.80 -6.28 9.39
CA ARG A 79 9.39 -5.86 10.67
C ARG A 79 9.11 -4.39 10.95
N MET A 80 9.19 -4.01 12.21
CA MET A 80 9.18 -2.59 12.58
C MET A 80 10.52 -1.95 12.17
N VAL A 81 10.44 -0.90 11.39
CA VAL A 81 11.63 -0.15 10.92
C VAL A 81 11.93 1.07 11.80
N SER A 82 11.28 1.17 12.96
CA SER A 82 11.57 2.23 13.93
C SER A 82 13.03 2.15 14.39
N GLY A 83 13.74 3.26 14.24
CA GLY A 83 15.17 3.33 14.54
C GLY A 83 16.10 2.93 13.40
N LEU A 84 15.58 2.44 12.26
CA LEU A 84 16.36 2.21 11.05
C LEU A 84 16.39 3.46 10.17
N SER A 85 17.40 3.56 9.32
CA SER A 85 17.44 4.57 8.28
C SER A 85 16.61 4.09 7.11
N ILE A 86 15.58 4.85 6.73
CA ILE A 86 14.90 4.66 5.45
C ILE A 86 15.37 5.71 4.44
N GLY A 87 15.44 5.30 3.20
CA GLY A 87 15.64 6.17 2.06
C GLY A 87 14.46 6.08 1.09
N ILE A 88 14.45 6.98 0.13
CA ILE A 88 13.53 6.93 -1.00
C ILE A 88 14.40 6.86 -2.25
N SER A 89 13.98 6.04 -3.22
CA SER A 89 14.77 5.79 -4.44
C SER A 89 14.97 7.02 -5.34
N SER A 90 14.13 8.04 -5.17
CA SER A 90 14.19 9.29 -5.93
C SER A 90 14.51 10.49 -5.04
N THR A 91 15.22 11.48 -5.60
CA THR A 91 15.63 12.70 -4.90
C THR A 91 14.80 13.93 -5.25
N VAL A 92 14.03 13.90 -6.34
CA VAL A 92 13.31 15.08 -6.85
C VAL A 92 11.80 14.87 -6.80
N TYR A 93 11.35 13.72 -7.24
CA TYR A 93 9.93 13.36 -7.26
C TYR A 93 9.75 11.99 -6.63
N ILE A 94 8.68 11.82 -5.88
CA ILE A 94 8.26 10.51 -5.38
C ILE A 94 7.00 10.14 -6.14
N THR A 95 7.08 9.08 -6.94
CA THR A 95 6.01 8.68 -7.87
C THR A 95 5.45 7.32 -7.46
N SER A 96 4.12 7.24 -7.33
CA SER A 96 3.42 5.97 -7.07
C SER A 96 3.66 4.96 -8.20
N GLY A 97 3.75 3.69 -7.85
CA GLY A 97 4.01 2.60 -8.78
C GLY A 97 5.46 2.45 -9.27
N TYR A 98 6.32 3.44 -9.05
CA TYR A 98 7.71 3.45 -9.53
C TYR A 98 8.73 3.55 -8.41
N ASP A 99 8.54 4.51 -7.50
CA ASP A 99 9.50 4.74 -6.42
C ASP A 99 9.35 3.75 -5.29
N ARG A 100 10.42 3.63 -4.51
CA ARG A 100 10.55 2.61 -3.46
C ARG A 100 11.03 3.25 -2.18
N ILE A 101 10.51 2.74 -1.07
CA ILE A 101 11.14 2.91 0.23
C ILE A 101 12.29 1.93 0.32
N VAL A 102 13.43 2.42 0.71
CA VAL A 102 14.66 1.65 0.90
C VAL A 102 14.92 1.52 2.39
N VAL A 103 14.90 0.31 2.90
CA VAL A 103 15.22 0.02 4.30
C VAL A 103 16.63 -0.56 4.35
N ASN A 104 17.54 0.20 4.93
CA ASN A 104 18.91 -0.23 5.13
C ASN A 104 19.05 -0.85 6.52
N ASP A 105 19.24 -2.15 6.56
CA ASP A 105 19.57 -2.90 7.75
C ASP A 105 20.76 -3.79 7.43
N THR A 106 21.90 -3.43 7.98
CA THR A 106 23.16 -4.14 7.70
C THR A 106 23.05 -5.60 8.18
N PRO A 107 23.34 -6.60 7.31
CA PRO A 107 23.94 -6.49 5.97
C PRO A 107 22.96 -6.42 4.79
N PHE A 108 21.67 -6.29 5.04
CA PHE A 108 20.62 -6.39 4.01
C PHE A 108 20.00 -5.04 3.68
N THR A 109 19.71 -4.82 2.40
CA THR A 109 18.93 -3.69 1.91
C THR A 109 17.63 -4.24 1.29
N GLU A 110 16.51 -3.74 1.75
CA GLU A 110 15.19 -4.12 1.25
C GLU A 110 14.51 -2.96 0.55
N TYR A 111 13.74 -3.27 -0.49
CA TYR A 111 13.05 -2.31 -1.35
C TYR A 111 11.56 -2.58 -1.35
N TYR A 112 10.76 -1.56 -1.02
CA TYR A 112 9.30 -1.65 -0.97
C TYR A 112 8.68 -0.63 -1.92
N VAL A 113 7.99 -1.10 -2.94
CA VAL A 113 7.35 -0.22 -3.94
C VAL A 113 6.23 0.57 -3.30
N ILE A 114 6.22 1.89 -3.52
CA ILE A 114 5.12 2.78 -3.14
C ILE A 114 3.99 2.55 -4.14
N ASP A 115 2.86 2.02 -3.70
CA ASP A 115 1.74 1.71 -4.58
C ASP A 115 0.76 2.87 -4.73
N LYS A 116 0.40 3.50 -3.59
CA LYS A 116 -0.48 4.68 -3.55
C LYS A 116 0.11 5.77 -2.69
N ILE A 117 -0.22 7.00 -3.03
CA ILE A 117 0.13 8.20 -2.27
C ILE A 117 -1.14 8.99 -2.04
N TYR A 118 -1.41 9.34 -0.79
CA TYR A 118 -2.49 10.23 -0.41
C TYR A 118 -1.95 11.50 0.20
N LYS A 119 -2.44 12.66 -0.28
CA LYS A 119 -2.14 13.95 0.31
C LYS A 119 -3.01 14.16 1.53
N LEU A 120 -2.41 14.59 2.64
CA LEU A 120 -3.11 14.90 3.88
C LEU A 120 -3.18 16.41 4.08
N LYS A 121 -4.26 16.89 4.68
CA LYS A 121 -4.52 18.32 4.90
C LYS A 121 -3.64 18.93 6.01
N GLY A 122 -2.84 18.13 6.69
CA GLY A 122 -1.94 18.60 7.74
C GLY A 122 -1.74 17.54 8.83
N LYS A 123 -1.13 17.97 9.93
CA LYS A 123 -0.78 17.12 11.05
C LYS A 123 -1.99 16.44 11.71
N GLU A 124 -3.10 17.15 11.86
CA GLU A 124 -4.30 16.62 12.52
C GLU A 124 -4.87 15.42 11.75
N GLN A 125 -5.02 15.55 10.43
CA GLN A 125 -5.47 14.45 9.59
C GLN A 125 -4.46 13.31 9.56
N ALA A 126 -3.16 13.60 9.62
CA ALA A 126 -2.12 12.58 9.69
C ALA A 126 -2.25 11.74 10.96
N GLU A 127 -2.49 12.37 12.12
CA GLU A 127 -2.71 11.64 13.38
C GLU A 127 -4.01 10.83 13.35
N GLU A 128 -5.11 11.40 12.83
CA GLU A 128 -6.39 10.70 12.68
C GLU A 128 -6.25 9.43 11.83
N ILE A 129 -5.65 9.54 10.66
CA ILE A 129 -5.42 8.41 9.75
C ILE A 129 -4.51 7.37 10.40
N LYS A 130 -3.48 7.79 11.10
CA LYS A 130 -2.58 6.91 11.84
C LYS A 130 -3.34 6.08 12.88
N GLU A 131 -4.16 6.71 13.69
CA GLU A 131 -4.98 6.01 14.70
C GLU A 131 -5.99 5.05 14.06
N ARG A 132 -6.65 5.48 12.98
CA ARG A 132 -7.61 4.65 12.25
C ARG A 132 -6.94 3.38 11.72
N LEU A 133 -5.83 3.51 11.00
CA LEU A 133 -5.12 2.38 10.41
C LEU A 133 -4.53 1.43 11.46
N ARG A 134 -4.12 1.95 12.63
CA ARG A 134 -3.64 1.11 13.73
C ARG A 134 -4.74 0.30 14.41
N LYS A 135 -5.94 0.86 14.55
CA LYS A 135 -7.08 0.16 15.16
C LYS A 135 -7.63 -0.99 14.32
N GLU A 136 -7.43 -0.95 13.01
CA GLU A 136 -7.85 -2.03 12.11
C GLU A 136 -6.92 -3.26 12.14
N ILE A 137 -5.87 -3.24 12.97
CA ILE A 137 -4.91 -4.35 13.15
C ILE A 137 -5.32 -5.27 14.30
N ASP A 138 -6.13 -4.80 15.26
CA ASP A 138 -6.65 -5.57 16.39
C ASP A 138 -7.96 -6.29 16.03
#